data_28cd52d699ee0bb343de083b89631ac4
#
_entry.id   28cd52d699ee0bb343de083b89631ac4
#
_cell.length_a   1.000
_cell.length_b   1.000
_cell.length_c   1.000
_cell.angle_alpha   90.00
_cell.angle_beta   90.00
_cell.angle_gamma   90.00
#
_symmetry.space_group_name_H-M   'P 1'
#
loop_
_entity.id
_entity.type
_entity.pdbx_description
1 polymer ?
#
loop_
_entity_poly.entity_id
_entity_poly.type
_entity_poly.pdbx_seq_one_letter_code
_entity_poly.pdbx_strand_id
1 'polypeptide(L)'
;MKVLKKVLIVVLSVIVVAVTGTFALWHNEIATVASITTIIDQDLSHDDGYTYEMNVSGEYYFDDFLKQGGVSSDEELIQFITGNITKGVIPMTIKTKEIACSSFTAWTKDHQFVFGRNYDFDETNTAIVHTN
;
A
#
# COMPACT_ATOMS: atom_id res chain seq x y z
N MET A 1 18.27 30.84 32.50
CA MET A 1 16.85 30.50 32.40
C MET A 1 16.15 31.05 31.14
N LYS A 2 16.27 32.34 30.79
CA LYS A 2 15.58 32.92 29.60
C LYS A 2 16.03 32.30 28.25
N VAL A 3 17.34 32.04 28.09
CA VAL A 3 17.87 31.44 26.85
C VAL A 3 17.37 29.99 26.67
N LEU A 4 17.41 29.19 27.73
CA LEU A 4 16.92 27.81 27.70
C LEU A 4 15.44 27.71 27.31
N LYS A 5 14.59 28.62 27.84
CA LYS A 5 13.19 28.68 27.45
C LYS A 5 13.00 29.02 25.96
N LYS A 6 13.79 29.95 25.41
CA LYS A 6 13.74 30.27 23.99
C LYS A 6 14.15 29.09 23.10
N VAL A 7 15.25 28.42 23.47
CA VAL A 7 15.70 27.22 22.76
C VAL A 7 14.65 26.12 22.78
N LEU A 8 14.04 25.87 23.95
CA LEU A 8 12.98 24.87 24.10
C LEU A 8 11.76 25.21 23.22
N ILE A 9 11.34 26.47 23.16
CA ILE A 9 10.21 26.90 22.31
C ILE A 9 10.53 26.66 20.83
N VAL A 10 11.74 27.03 20.38
CA VAL A 10 12.16 26.81 18.99
C VAL A 10 12.17 25.33 18.65
N VAL A 11 12.77 24.50 19.50
CA VAL A 11 12.80 23.04 19.28
C VAL A 11 11.38 22.48 19.22
N LEU A 12 10.50 22.86 20.15
CA LEU A 12 9.12 22.41 20.17
C LEU A 12 8.38 22.84 18.90
N SER A 13 8.58 24.09 18.45
CA SER A 13 7.97 24.58 17.21
C SER A 13 8.44 23.80 15.98
N VAL A 14 9.72 23.47 15.89
CA VAL A 14 10.27 22.65 14.79
C VAL A 14 9.65 21.25 14.81
N ILE A 15 9.52 20.63 15.99
CA ILE A 15 8.89 19.31 16.11
C ILE A 15 7.43 19.36 15.66
N VAL A 16 6.67 20.37 16.12
CA VAL A 16 5.26 20.54 15.73
C VAL A 16 5.13 20.70 14.22
N VAL A 17 5.95 21.53 13.60
CA VAL A 17 5.93 21.73 12.13
C VAL A 17 6.29 20.44 11.40
N ALA A 18 7.30 19.71 11.86
CA ALA A 18 7.71 18.43 11.25
C ALA A 18 6.59 17.39 11.33
N VAL A 19 5.99 17.22 12.52
CA VAL A 19 4.88 16.26 12.73
C VAL A 19 3.66 16.63 11.88
N THR A 20 3.27 17.91 11.88
CA THR A 20 2.12 18.37 11.08
C THR A 20 2.39 18.22 9.59
N GLY A 21 3.58 18.55 9.13
CA GLY A 21 3.99 18.38 7.74
C GLY A 21 3.99 16.91 7.30
N THR A 22 4.54 16.02 8.13
CA THR A 22 4.49 14.57 7.88
C THR A 22 3.05 14.09 7.78
N PHE A 23 2.21 14.44 8.74
CA PHE A 23 0.81 14.03 8.73
C PHE A 23 0.06 14.56 7.50
N ALA A 24 0.31 15.80 7.08
CA ALA A 24 -0.30 16.36 5.88
C ALA A 24 0.13 15.65 4.59
N LEU A 25 1.40 15.22 4.51
CA LEU A 25 1.93 14.52 3.35
C LEU A 25 1.43 13.08 3.21
N TRP A 26 1.24 12.37 4.31
CA TRP A 26 0.87 10.95 4.32
C TRP A 26 -0.51 10.66 4.91
N HIS A 27 -1.41 11.63 4.98
CA HIS A 27 -2.70 11.43 5.63
C HIS A 27 -3.54 10.33 4.95
N ASN A 28 -3.50 10.21 3.63
CA ASN A 28 -4.23 9.19 2.89
C ASN A 28 -3.66 7.78 3.17
N GLU A 29 -2.35 7.64 3.15
CA GLU A 29 -1.67 6.38 3.46
C GLU A 29 -1.91 5.97 4.91
N ILE A 30 -1.85 6.93 5.85
CA ILE A 30 -2.16 6.69 7.26
C ILE A 30 -3.61 6.24 7.43
N ALA A 31 -4.56 6.91 6.77
CA ALA A 31 -5.96 6.56 6.82
C ALA A 31 -6.22 5.17 6.20
N THR A 32 -5.55 4.85 5.09
CA THR A 32 -5.62 3.53 4.45
C THR A 32 -5.12 2.44 5.40
N VAL A 33 -3.95 2.62 6.00
CA VAL A 33 -3.40 1.67 6.98
C VAL A 33 -4.31 1.53 8.22
N ALA A 34 -4.85 2.63 8.71
CA ALA A 34 -5.76 2.62 9.85
C ALA A 34 -7.11 1.93 9.55
N SER A 35 -7.47 1.78 8.28
CA SER A 35 -8.69 1.09 7.85
C SER A 35 -8.55 -0.43 7.79
N ILE A 36 -7.32 -0.96 7.90
CA ILE A 36 -7.07 -2.39 7.76
C ILE A 36 -7.73 -3.15 8.92
N THR A 37 -8.60 -4.09 8.56
CA THR A 37 -9.25 -5.01 9.49
C THR A 37 -9.04 -6.45 9.04
N THR A 38 -8.87 -7.36 9.98
CA THR A 38 -8.81 -8.79 9.70
C THR A 38 -10.24 -9.31 9.59
N ILE A 39 -10.61 -9.88 8.45
CA ILE A 39 -11.94 -10.49 8.22
C ILE A 39 -11.93 -12.00 8.32
N ILE A 40 -10.80 -12.62 8.01
CA ILE A 40 -10.60 -14.06 8.18
C ILE A 40 -9.28 -14.23 8.91
N ASP A 41 -9.35 -14.85 10.09
CA ASP A 41 -8.15 -15.27 10.80
C ASP A 41 -7.46 -16.42 10.06
N GLN A 42 -6.19 -16.61 10.38
CA GLN A 42 -5.40 -17.70 9.82
C GLN A 42 -6.12 -19.04 10.04
N ASP A 43 -6.31 -19.80 8.99
CA ASP A 43 -6.73 -21.19 9.12
C ASP A 43 -5.53 -22.04 9.53
N LEU A 44 -5.41 -22.27 10.83
CA LEU A 44 -4.32 -23.05 11.41
C LEU A 44 -4.26 -24.51 10.91
N SER A 45 -5.32 -24.99 10.26
CA SER A 45 -5.35 -26.35 9.70
C SER A 45 -4.58 -26.46 8.37
N HIS A 46 -4.36 -25.33 7.67
CA HIS A 46 -3.73 -25.26 6.36
C HIS A 46 -2.52 -24.33 6.30
N ASP A 47 -2.14 -23.73 7.42
CA ASP A 47 -1.07 -22.73 7.48
C ASP A 47 -1.28 -21.54 6.52
N ASP A 48 -2.55 -21.25 6.22
CA ASP A 48 -2.94 -20.15 5.35
C ASP A 48 -2.75 -18.80 6.05
N GLY A 49 -2.43 -17.78 5.26
CA GLY A 49 -2.28 -16.41 5.75
C GLY A 49 -3.60 -15.75 6.14
N TYR A 50 -3.48 -14.54 6.66
CA TYR A 50 -4.65 -13.72 7.03
C TYR A 50 -5.32 -13.12 5.79
N THR A 51 -6.64 -12.95 5.87
CA THR A 51 -7.39 -12.13 4.92
C THR A 51 -7.79 -10.83 5.59
N TYR A 52 -7.41 -9.73 4.95
CA TYR A 52 -7.67 -8.37 5.41
C TYR A 52 -8.69 -7.68 4.52
N GLU A 53 -9.36 -6.70 5.07
CA GLU A 53 -10.12 -5.69 4.33
C GLU A 53 -9.50 -4.33 4.57
N MET A 54 -9.39 -3.51 3.53
CA MET A 54 -8.86 -2.16 3.63
C MET A 54 -9.60 -1.21 2.71
N ASN A 55 -9.69 0.05 3.12
CA ASN A 55 -10.23 1.13 2.32
C ASN A 55 -9.09 2.07 1.93
N VAL A 56 -8.86 2.23 0.64
CA VAL A 56 -7.89 3.20 0.15
C VAL A 56 -8.50 4.59 0.24
N SER A 57 -7.89 5.45 1.05
CA SER A 57 -8.29 6.85 1.20
C SER A 57 -7.58 7.73 0.18
N GLY A 58 -8.36 8.49 -0.59
CA GLY A 58 -7.83 9.39 -1.60
C GLY A 58 -7.35 8.69 -2.87
N GLU A 59 -6.46 9.33 -3.59
CA GLU A 59 -5.92 8.79 -4.83
C GLU A 59 -4.91 7.66 -4.54
N TYR A 60 -5.05 6.54 -5.23
CA TYR A 60 -4.12 5.41 -5.19
C TYR A 60 -3.14 5.42 -6.36
N TYR A 61 -2.88 6.61 -6.92
CA TYR A 61 -1.89 6.90 -7.97
C TYR A 61 -2.16 6.21 -9.33
N PHE A 62 -3.33 5.64 -9.54
CA PHE A 62 -3.65 4.94 -10.78
C PHE A 62 -3.71 5.89 -11.99
N ASP A 63 -4.29 7.06 -11.80
CA ASP A 63 -4.33 8.08 -12.84
C ASP A 63 -2.94 8.59 -13.22
N ASP A 64 -2.05 8.72 -12.26
CA ASP A 64 -0.67 9.12 -12.51
C ASP A 64 0.11 8.00 -13.21
N PHE A 65 -0.15 6.76 -12.85
CA PHE A 65 0.36 5.58 -13.55
C PHE A 65 -0.06 5.58 -15.03
N LEU A 66 -1.33 5.85 -15.32
CA LEU A 66 -1.83 5.94 -16.69
C LEU A 66 -1.26 7.14 -17.45
N LYS A 67 -1.16 8.32 -16.83
CA LYS A 67 -0.60 9.53 -17.44
C LYS A 67 0.85 9.35 -17.89
N GLN A 68 1.66 8.61 -17.13
CA GLN A 68 3.03 8.33 -17.55
C GLN A 68 3.17 7.25 -18.64
N GLY A 69 2.06 6.58 -19.00
CA GLY A 69 2.05 5.54 -20.03
C GLY A 69 2.28 4.13 -19.50
N GLY A 70 2.09 3.92 -18.21
CA GLY A 70 2.37 2.65 -17.54
C GLY A 70 3.86 2.44 -17.27
N VAL A 71 4.26 1.20 -17.19
CA VAL A 71 5.66 0.77 -16.95
C VAL A 71 6.01 -0.38 -17.86
N SER A 72 7.30 -0.56 -18.15
CA SER A 72 7.83 -1.60 -19.06
C SER A 72 8.52 -2.74 -18.32
N SER A 73 8.72 -2.62 -17.01
CA SER A 73 9.36 -3.66 -16.19
C SER A 73 8.88 -3.63 -14.74
N ASP A 74 9.13 -4.71 -14.02
CA ASP A 74 8.83 -4.81 -12.59
C ASP A 74 9.63 -3.79 -11.77
N GLU A 75 10.86 -3.50 -12.16
CA GLU A 75 11.69 -2.50 -11.51
C GLU A 75 11.08 -1.10 -11.63
N GLU A 76 10.57 -0.74 -12.81
CA GLU A 76 9.87 0.53 -13.02
C GLU A 76 8.58 0.59 -12.20
N LEU A 77 7.84 -0.52 -12.09
CA LEU A 77 6.64 -0.59 -11.26
C LEU A 77 6.97 -0.35 -9.79
N ILE A 78 8.02 -1.00 -9.28
CA ILE A 78 8.47 -0.83 -7.91
C ILE A 78 8.92 0.61 -7.65
N GLN A 79 9.67 1.20 -8.58
CA GLN A 79 10.11 2.59 -8.47
C GLN A 79 8.92 3.56 -8.46
N PHE A 80 7.92 3.31 -9.30
CA PHE A 80 6.70 4.11 -9.31
C PHE A 80 5.97 4.01 -7.97
N ILE A 81 5.71 2.80 -7.48
CA ILE A 81 5.00 2.57 -6.22
C ILE A 81 5.77 3.17 -5.04
N THR A 82 7.06 2.86 -4.92
CA THR A 82 7.87 3.33 -3.80
C THR A 82 8.06 4.83 -3.83
N GLY A 83 8.25 5.42 -5.02
CA GLY A 83 8.35 6.87 -5.20
C GLY A 83 7.09 7.60 -4.73
N ASN A 84 5.92 7.10 -5.08
CA ASN A 84 4.64 7.68 -4.67
C ASN A 84 4.37 7.50 -3.17
N ILE A 85 4.58 6.32 -2.61
CA ILE A 85 4.39 6.06 -1.18
C ILE A 85 5.35 6.89 -0.33
N THR A 86 6.61 6.97 -0.71
CA THR A 86 7.63 7.73 0.04
C THR A 86 7.64 9.22 -0.28
N LYS A 87 6.84 9.68 -1.26
CA LYS A 87 6.87 11.05 -1.81
C LYS A 87 8.27 11.47 -2.27
N GLY A 88 9.10 10.50 -2.65
CA GLY A 88 10.49 10.73 -3.02
C GLY A 88 11.42 11.14 -1.87
N VAL A 89 10.93 11.20 -0.64
CA VAL A 89 11.71 11.64 0.54
C VAL A 89 12.63 10.55 1.06
N ILE A 90 12.20 9.29 0.97
CA ILE A 90 12.94 8.14 1.48
C ILE A 90 13.30 7.23 0.30
N PRO A 91 14.58 7.04 0.00
CA PRO A 91 14.97 6.04 -1.01
C PRO A 91 14.62 4.65 -0.49
N MET A 92 13.73 3.96 -1.18
CA MET A 92 13.32 2.60 -0.85
C MET A 92 13.57 1.69 -2.06
N THR A 93 14.23 0.57 -1.82
CA THR A 93 14.40 -0.47 -2.81
C THR A 93 13.76 -1.75 -2.30
N ILE A 94 12.77 -2.25 -3.01
CA ILE A 94 12.14 -3.53 -2.73
C ILE A 94 12.73 -4.55 -3.69
N LYS A 95 13.25 -5.67 -3.16
CA LYS A 95 13.63 -6.81 -3.98
C LYS A 95 12.40 -7.67 -4.20
N THR A 96 12.00 -7.84 -5.46
CA THR A 96 10.97 -8.83 -5.80
C THR A 96 11.56 -10.22 -5.74
N LYS A 97 10.84 -11.13 -5.10
CA LYS A 97 11.00 -12.57 -5.36
C LYS A 97 10.34 -12.86 -6.72
N GLU A 98 10.80 -13.86 -7.43
CA GLU A 98 10.09 -14.36 -8.60
C GLU A 98 8.66 -14.72 -8.19
N ILE A 99 7.69 -14.05 -8.82
CA ILE A 99 6.27 -14.24 -8.54
C ILE A 99 5.73 -15.15 -9.64
N ALA A 100 5.41 -16.37 -9.30
CA ALA A 100 4.69 -17.26 -10.20
C ALA A 100 3.20 -17.24 -9.88
N CYS A 101 2.39 -16.76 -10.82
CA CYS A 101 0.94 -16.77 -10.72
C CYS A 101 0.35 -17.23 -12.05
N SER A 102 -0.69 -18.05 -11.98
CA SER A 102 -1.50 -18.38 -13.14
C SER A 102 -2.91 -17.80 -12.99
N SER A 103 -3.48 -17.34 -14.08
CA SER A 103 -4.86 -16.86 -14.11
C SER A 103 -5.57 -17.38 -15.35
N PHE A 104 -6.88 -17.52 -15.24
CA PHE A 104 -7.74 -17.88 -16.35
C PHE A 104 -9.04 -17.09 -16.32
N THR A 105 -9.63 -16.98 -17.48
CA THR A 105 -10.99 -16.47 -17.63
C THR A 105 -11.86 -17.54 -18.29
N ALA A 106 -13.10 -17.64 -17.86
CA ALA A 106 -14.04 -18.60 -18.43
C ALA A 106 -15.47 -18.06 -18.38
N TRP A 107 -16.33 -18.65 -19.19
CA TRP A 107 -17.77 -18.43 -19.12
C TRP A 107 -18.44 -19.65 -18.49
N THR A 108 -19.32 -19.42 -17.53
CA THR A 108 -20.17 -20.48 -17.00
C THR A 108 -21.23 -20.90 -18.01
N LYS A 109 -21.90 -22.01 -17.75
CA LYS A 109 -23.04 -22.44 -18.59
C LYS A 109 -24.18 -21.43 -18.61
N ASP A 110 -24.28 -20.62 -17.55
CA ASP A 110 -25.29 -19.56 -17.42
C ASP A 110 -24.80 -18.20 -17.98
N HIS A 111 -23.79 -18.23 -18.83
CA HIS A 111 -23.18 -17.04 -19.46
C HIS A 111 -22.65 -15.98 -18.49
N GLN A 112 -22.24 -16.38 -17.30
CA GLN A 112 -21.54 -15.50 -16.39
C GLN A 112 -20.03 -15.58 -16.63
N PHE A 113 -19.39 -14.42 -16.65
CA PHE A 113 -17.94 -14.32 -16.76
C PHE A 113 -17.30 -14.58 -15.39
N VAL A 114 -16.32 -15.47 -15.36
CA VAL A 114 -15.55 -15.77 -14.15
C VAL A 114 -14.05 -15.60 -14.43
N PHE A 115 -13.37 -15.08 -13.44
CA PHE A 115 -11.92 -14.96 -13.40
C PHE A 115 -11.40 -15.81 -12.24
N GLY A 116 -10.44 -16.68 -12.53
CA GLY A 116 -9.77 -17.49 -11.54
C GLY A 116 -8.28 -17.16 -11.51
N ARG A 117 -7.69 -17.17 -10.34
CA ARG A 117 -6.25 -16.95 -10.15
C ARG A 117 -5.70 -17.95 -9.15
N ASN A 118 -4.57 -18.52 -9.46
CA ASN A 118 -3.76 -19.31 -8.53
C ASN A 118 -2.61 -18.45 -7.99
N TYR A 119 -2.34 -18.59 -6.69
CA TYR A 119 -1.19 -17.99 -6.02
C TYR A 119 -0.20 -19.08 -5.65
N ASP A 120 1.00 -18.98 -6.19
CA ASP A 120 2.08 -19.92 -5.90
C ASP A 120 3.07 -19.28 -4.92
N PHE A 121 2.59 -19.01 -3.68
CA PHE A 121 3.39 -18.44 -2.60
C PHE A 121 3.35 -19.32 -1.36
N ASP A 122 4.45 -19.32 -0.63
CA ASP A 122 4.56 -20.03 0.66
C ASP A 122 3.68 -19.39 1.77
N GLU A 123 3.38 -18.10 1.65
CA GLU A 123 2.52 -17.35 2.57
C GLU A 123 1.51 -16.52 1.77
N THR A 124 0.24 -16.68 2.07
CA THR A 124 -0.85 -16.02 1.35
C THR A 124 -1.62 -15.04 2.22
N ASN A 125 -0.99 -13.91 2.53
CA ASN A 125 -1.74 -12.78 3.05
C ASN A 125 -2.51 -12.11 1.90
N THR A 126 -3.82 -12.04 2.02
CA THR A 126 -4.70 -11.49 0.99
C THR A 126 -5.42 -10.25 1.52
N ALA A 127 -5.69 -9.29 0.67
CA ALA A 127 -6.50 -8.13 1.03
C ALA A 127 -7.64 -7.91 0.03
N ILE A 128 -8.83 -7.64 0.54
CA ILE A 128 -9.93 -7.05 -0.20
C ILE A 128 -9.74 -5.53 -0.10
N VAL A 129 -9.53 -4.89 -1.23
CA VAL A 129 -9.24 -3.46 -1.28
C VAL A 129 -10.42 -2.73 -1.90
N HIS A 130 -11.00 -1.80 -1.14
CA HIS A 130 -12.03 -0.89 -1.63
C HIS A 130 -11.36 0.41 -2.10
N THR A 131 -11.63 0.80 -3.34
CA THR A 131 -11.18 2.07 -3.93
C THR A 131 -12.39 2.90 -4.30
N ASN A 132 -12.31 4.20 -4.15
CA ASN A 132 -13.37 5.15 -4.55
C ASN A 132 -13.20 5.57 -6.01
#